data_5b81b70a2d5cf15ebc522e325befc773
#
_entry.id   5b81b70a2d5cf15ebc522e325befc773
#
_cell.length_a   1.000
_cell.length_b   1.000
_cell.length_c   1.000
_cell.angle_alpha   90.00
_cell.angle_beta   90.00
_cell.angle_gamma   90.00
#
_symmetry.space_group_name_H-M   'P 1'
#
loop_
_entity.id
_entity.type
_entity.pdbx_description
1 polymer ?
#
loop_
_entity_poly.entity_id
_entity_poly.type
_entity_poly.pdbx_seq_one_letter_code
_entity_poly.pdbx_strand_id
1 'polypeptide(L)'
;MSTTALRIVEGSSMDKSKALAAALSQIERQFGKGSVMKLGKNDRSMDVEAVSSGSLGLDIALGIGGLPKGRVVEIYGPESSGKTTLALHTVAEAQKKGGICAFIDAEHALDPVYARKLGVNIDELLISQPDTGEQALEICDTLVRSGAVDVLVVDSVAALVPKAELEGEMGDALPGLQARLMSQALRKLTASINKSNTMVIFINQIRMKIGVMYGSPETTTGGNALKFYASVRLDIRRIGAIKERDEVVGNTTRVKVVKNKLAPPFKQVEFDIMYGEGVSKMGEILDLGVKAGIVEKSGAWFSYDSQRLGQGRENSKAFLKANPDITAKIETSIRQNSGLIAEQILAGAPERDADGEEPADE
;
A
#
# COMPACT_ATOMS: atom_id res chain seq x y z
N MET A 1 -53.83 36.76 5.81
CA MET A 1 -52.70 35.77 5.90
C MET A 1 -51.52 36.34 5.13
N SER A 2 -50.51 36.85 5.86
CA SER A 2 -49.36 37.55 5.26
C SER A 2 -48.27 36.53 4.98
N THR A 3 -47.98 36.31 3.72
CA THR A 3 -46.86 35.49 3.26
C THR A 3 -45.57 36.29 3.39
N THR A 4 -44.78 35.96 4.42
CA THR A 4 -43.44 36.54 4.60
C THR A 4 -42.51 35.91 3.56
N ALA A 5 -42.26 36.65 2.49
CA ALA A 5 -41.24 36.25 1.49
C ALA A 5 -39.86 36.34 2.13
N LEU A 6 -39.15 35.20 2.14
CA LEU A 6 -37.72 35.12 2.48
C LEU A 6 -36.92 35.93 1.45
N ARG A 7 -36.47 37.12 1.81
CA ARG A 7 -35.49 37.91 1.04
C ARG A 7 -34.15 37.27 1.18
N ILE A 8 -33.62 36.67 0.10
CA ILE A 8 -32.22 36.36 -0.04
C ILE A 8 -31.47 37.68 -0.09
N VAL A 9 -30.72 38.02 0.95
CA VAL A 9 -29.85 39.19 0.97
C VAL A 9 -28.65 38.86 0.08
N GLU A 10 -28.66 39.36 -1.14
CA GLU A 10 -27.47 39.40 -2.01
C GLU A 10 -26.46 40.40 -1.42
N GLY A 11 -25.65 39.92 -0.47
CA GLY A 11 -24.48 40.68 0.02
C GLY A 11 -23.53 40.90 -1.15
N SER A 12 -23.09 42.14 -1.36
CA SER A 12 -22.13 42.47 -2.43
C SER A 12 -20.88 41.58 -2.32
N SER A 13 -20.28 41.22 -3.45
CA SER A 13 -19.09 40.35 -3.47
C SER A 13 -17.91 40.92 -2.64
N MET A 14 -17.90 42.25 -2.50
CA MET A 14 -16.92 42.98 -1.69
C MET A 14 -17.12 42.79 -0.18
N ASP A 15 -18.38 42.67 0.30
CA ASP A 15 -18.66 42.42 1.70
C ASP A 15 -18.36 40.99 2.10
N LYS A 16 -18.59 40.02 1.20
CA LYS A 16 -18.23 38.61 1.40
C LYS A 16 -16.73 38.44 1.48
N SER A 17 -15.96 39.14 0.65
CA SER A 17 -14.47 39.08 0.65
C SER A 17 -13.87 39.65 1.96
N LYS A 18 -14.41 40.77 2.46
CA LYS A 18 -13.97 41.37 3.74
C LYS A 18 -14.32 40.47 4.93
N ALA A 19 -15.54 39.91 4.94
CA ALA A 19 -15.97 38.98 5.99
C ALA A 19 -15.08 37.71 6.02
N LEU A 20 -14.76 37.17 4.83
CA LEU A 20 -13.84 36.02 4.71
C LEU A 20 -12.44 36.35 5.20
N ALA A 21 -11.90 37.50 4.82
CA ALA A 21 -10.57 37.93 5.27
C ALA A 21 -10.51 38.10 6.80
N ALA A 22 -11.55 38.68 7.41
CA ALA A 22 -11.66 38.81 8.86
C ALA A 22 -11.72 37.43 9.55
N ALA A 23 -12.51 36.50 9.03
CA ALA A 23 -12.61 35.14 9.55
C ALA A 23 -11.27 34.39 9.44
N LEU A 24 -10.57 34.49 8.32
CA LEU A 24 -9.25 33.88 8.14
C LEU A 24 -8.23 34.45 9.14
N SER A 25 -8.20 35.79 9.32
CA SER A 25 -7.33 36.42 10.30
C SER A 25 -7.64 35.98 11.74
N GLN A 26 -8.91 35.80 12.09
CA GLN A 26 -9.31 35.28 13.39
C GLN A 26 -8.87 33.83 13.59
N ILE A 27 -9.03 32.96 12.58
CA ILE A 27 -8.60 31.58 12.62
C ILE A 27 -7.06 31.51 12.78
N GLU A 28 -6.31 32.30 12.01
CA GLU A 28 -4.84 32.33 12.12
C GLU A 28 -4.36 32.80 13.49
N ARG A 29 -5.03 33.75 14.14
CA ARG A 29 -4.71 34.19 15.51
C ARG A 29 -5.00 33.10 16.53
N GLN A 30 -6.08 32.35 16.36
CA GLN A 30 -6.55 31.37 17.33
C GLN A 30 -5.84 30.01 17.17
N PHE A 31 -5.55 29.60 15.95
CA PHE A 31 -5.04 28.24 15.64
C PHE A 31 -3.66 28.25 14.99
N GLY A 32 -3.08 29.41 14.72
CA GLY A 32 -1.76 29.56 14.09
C GLY A 32 -1.84 29.75 12.57
N LYS A 33 -0.73 30.29 12.02
CA LYS A 33 -0.61 30.49 10.55
C LYS A 33 -0.65 29.14 9.83
N GLY A 34 -1.39 29.10 8.71
CA GLY A 34 -1.52 27.90 7.90
C GLY A 34 -2.66 26.98 8.31
N SER A 35 -3.48 27.36 9.34
CA SER A 35 -4.66 26.59 9.74
C SER A 35 -5.74 26.51 8.63
N VAL A 36 -5.76 27.49 7.74
CA VAL A 36 -6.57 27.51 6.52
C VAL A 36 -5.73 27.95 5.35
N MET A 37 -5.69 27.13 4.28
CA MET A 37 -4.91 27.40 3.08
C MET A 37 -5.81 27.36 1.83
N LYS A 38 -5.50 28.17 0.82
CA LYS A 38 -6.11 28.05 -0.49
C LYS A 38 -5.39 26.98 -1.29
N LEU A 39 -6.10 25.95 -1.74
CA LEU A 39 -5.53 24.78 -2.41
C LEU A 39 -4.70 25.12 -3.65
N GLY A 40 -5.03 26.16 -4.41
CA GLY A 40 -4.32 26.56 -5.64
C GLY A 40 -3.09 27.45 -5.45
N LYS A 41 -2.68 27.78 -4.21
CA LYS A 41 -1.51 28.64 -3.95
C LYS A 41 -0.26 27.91 -3.50
N ASN A 42 -0.37 26.62 -3.14
CA ASN A 42 0.74 25.80 -2.63
C ASN A 42 0.84 24.48 -3.41
N ASP A 43 1.40 24.52 -4.62
CA ASP A 43 1.66 23.30 -5.40
C ASP A 43 2.58 22.29 -4.68
N ARG A 44 3.44 22.77 -3.76
CA ARG A 44 4.37 21.90 -3.00
C ARG A 44 3.75 21.11 -1.86
N SER A 45 2.55 21.46 -1.39
CA SER A 45 1.88 20.73 -0.29
C SER A 45 1.11 19.49 -0.77
N MET A 46 1.06 19.25 -2.07
CA MET A 46 0.36 18.10 -2.67
C MET A 46 1.31 16.99 -3.14
N ASP A 47 2.63 17.23 -3.19
CA ASP A 47 3.60 16.19 -3.51
C ASP A 47 3.80 15.27 -2.30
N VAL A 48 3.05 14.17 -2.29
CA VAL A 48 3.24 13.14 -1.28
C VAL A 48 4.47 12.32 -1.65
N GLU A 49 5.48 12.33 -0.77
CA GLU A 49 6.64 11.46 -0.91
C GLU A 49 6.21 9.99 -0.95
N ALA A 50 6.84 9.21 -1.82
CA ALA A 50 6.57 7.79 -1.95
C ALA A 50 7.82 6.94 -1.70
N VAL A 51 7.59 5.79 -1.09
CA VAL A 51 8.58 4.72 -0.95
C VAL A 51 8.21 3.61 -1.92
N SER A 52 9.18 3.14 -2.71
CA SER A 52 8.97 2.01 -3.61
C SER A 52 8.49 0.78 -2.84
N SER A 53 7.56 0.06 -3.41
CA SER A 53 7.08 -1.22 -2.89
C SER A 53 8.05 -2.39 -3.13
N GLY A 54 9.11 -2.15 -3.92
CA GLY A 54 9.99 -3.20 -4.44
C GLY A 54 9.51 -3.84 -5.74
N SER A 55 8.25 -3.60 -6.13
CA SER A 55 7.67 -4.00 -7.41
C SER A 55 7.48 -2.77 -8.30
N LEU A 56 8.14 -2.75 -9.46
CA LEU A 56 8.04 -1.65 -10.42
C LEU A 56 6.62 -1.50 -10.96
N GLY A 57 5.97 -2.62 -11.25
CA GLY A 57 4.59 -2.61 -11.73
C GLY A 57 3.61 -2.05 -10.71
N LEU A 58 3.77 -2.41 -9.43
CA LEU A 58 2.93 -1.87 -8.36
C LEU A 58 3.18 -0.38 -8.14
N ASP A 59 4.44 0.07 -8.18
CA ASP A 59 4.79 1.48 -8.06
C ASP A 59 4.13 2.33 -9.16
N ILE A 60 4.10 1.82 -10.40
CA ILE A 60 3.39 2.45 -11.53
C ILE A 60 1.87 2.43 -11.32
N ALA A 61 1.32 1.30 -10.85
CA ALA A 61 -0.12 1.18 -10.60
C ALA A 61 -0.61 2.12 -9.49
N LEU A 62 0.22 2.40 -8.49
CA LEU A 62 -0.06 3.35 -7.42
C LEU A 62 -0.10 4.81 -7.89
N GLY A 63 0.48 5.13 -9.03
CA GLY A 63 0.39 6.44 -9.69
C GLY A 63 1.27 7.54 -9.12
N ILE A 64 1.91 7.31 -7.98
CA ILE A 64 2.84 8.24 -7.31
C ILE A 64 4.26 7.67 -7.18
N GLY A 65 4.51 6.53 -7.83
CA GLY A 65 5.82 5.87 -7.84
C GLY A 65 6.14 5.02 -6.61
N GLY A 66 5.13 4.67 -5.82
CA GLY A 66 5.28 3.82 -4.63
C GLY A 66 4.17 4.00 -3.60
N LEU A 67 4.40 3.53 -2.39
CA LEU A 67 3.50 3.69 -1.25
C LEU A 67 3.68 5.07 -0.59
N PRO A 68 2.59 5.75 -0.17
CA PRO A 68 2.65 7.13 0.30
C PRO A 68 3.21 7.26 1.72
N LYS A 69 4.18 8.13 1.93
CA LYS A 69 4.61 8.57 3.27
C LYS A 69 3.53 9.42 3.95
N GLY A 70 3.55 9.45 5.27
CA GLY A 70 2.55 10.19 6.05
C GLY A 70 1.13 9.62 5.95
N ARG A 71 0.97 8.35 5.57
CA ARG A 71 -0.32 7.69 5.35
C ARG A 71 -0.37 6.29 5.94
N VAL A 72 -1.60 5.83 6.15
CA VAL A 72 -1.89 4.44 6.50
C VAL A 72 -2.09 3.63 5.22
N VAL A 73 -1.41 2.51 5.12
CA VAL A 73 -1.51 1.52 4.06
C VAL A 73 -2.00 0.20 4.66
N GLU A 74 -2.92 -0.48 4.01
CA GLU A 74 -3.33 -1.85 4.37
C GLU A 74 -2.95 -2.81 3.25
N ILE A 75 -2.21 -3.87 3.60
CA ILE A 75 -1.91 -5.00 2.72
C ILE A 75 -2.64 -6.21 3.27
N TYR A 76 -3.58 -6.77 2.52
CA TYR A 76 -4.37 -7.90 2.98
C TYR A 76 -4.50 -8.99 1.91
N GLY A 77 -4.74 -10.19 2.35
CA GLY A 77 -4.88 -11.35 1.46
C GLY A 77 -4.86 -12.66 2.23
N PRO A 78 -5.02 -13.79 1.52
CA PRO A 78 -4.91 -15.13 2.10
C PRO A 78 -3.54 -15.37 2.73
N GLU A 79 -3.44 -16.43 3.50
CA GLU A 79 -2.16 -16.91 4.00
C GLU A 79 -1.21 -17.27 2.85
N SER A 80 0.11 -17.08 3.07
CA SER A 80 1.15 -17.37 2.08
C SER A 80 1.00 -16.63 0.73
N SER A 81 0.28 -15.50 0.69
CA SER A 81 0.09 -14.69 -0.52
C SER A 81 1.24 -13.70 -0.79
N GLY A 82 2.19 -13.53 0.14
CA GLY A 82 3.33 -12.61 0.00
C GLY A 82 3.15 -11.24 0.67
N LYS A 83 2.22 -11.10 1.62
CA LYS A 83 1.98 -9.84 2.37
C LYS A 83 3.23 -9.32 3.07
N THR A 84 3.81 -10.15 3.94
CA THR A 84 5.04 -9.84 4.69
C THR A 84 6.22 -9.61 3.76
N THR A 85 6.34 -10.40 2.68
CA THR A 85 7.37 -10.21 1.65
C THR A 85 7.30 -8.82 1.02
N LEU A 86 6.10 -8.36 0.62
CA LEU A 86 5.91 -7.04 0.03
C LEU A 86 6.21 -5.92 1.04
N ALA A 87 5.81 -6.07 2.30
CA ALA A 87 6.12 -5.12 3.36
C ALA A 87 7.64 -5.04 3.63
N LEU A 88 8.34 -6.18 3.68
CA LEU A 88 9.79 -6.22 3.86
C LEU A 88 10.55 -5.61 2.68
N HIS A 89 10.08 -5.80 1.44
CA HIS A 89 10.66 -5.09 0.29
C HIS A 89 10.49 -3.58 0.43
N THR A 90 9.33 -3.11 0.89
CA THR A 90 9.11 -1.67 1.15
C THR A 90 10.07 -1.14 2.22
N VAL A 91 10.31 -1.91 3.29
CA VAL A 91 11.31 -1.59 4.33
C VAL A 91 12.70 -1.50 3.71
N ALA A 92 13.11 -2.50 2.92
CA ALA A 92 14.41 -2.52 2.27
C ALA A 92 14.60 -1.31 1.33
N GLU A 93 13.58 -0.94 0.56
CA GLU A 93 13.64 0.22 -0.34
C GLU A 93 13.69 1.55 0.44
N ALA A 94 13.04 1.64 1.61
CA ALA A 94 13.15 2.80 2.51
C ALA A 94 14.57 2.93 3.08
N GLN A 95 15.12 1.83 3.61
CA GLN A 95 16.47 1.80 4.18
C GLN A 95 17.56 2.14 3.17
N LYS A 96 17.42 1.72 1.89
CA LYS A 96 18.34 2.12 0.79
C LYS A 96 18.42 3.63 0.59
N LYS A 97 17.36 4.35 0.97
CA LYS A 97 17.31 5.82 0.91
C LYS A 97 17.72 6.47 2.25
N GLY A 98 18.24 5.69 3.21
CA GLY A 98 18.62 6.16 4.54
C GLY A 98 17.44 6.30 5.50
N GLY A 99 16.27 5.77 5.18
CA GLY A 99 15.08 5.83 6.04
C GLY A 99 15.18 4.88 7.24
N ILE A 100 14.70 5.33 8.39
CA ILE A 100 14.60 4.52 9.61
C ILE A 100 13.30 3.75 9.58
N CYS A 101 13.39 2.43 9.79
CA CYS A 101 12.27 1.52 9.72
C CYS A 101 12.05 0.77 11.03
N ALA A 102 10.78 0.52 11.36
CA ALA A 102 10.38 -0.28 12.49
C ALA A 102 9.39 -1.38 12.09
N PHE A 103 9.45 -2.51 12.77
CA PHE A 103 8.59 -3.67 12.54
C PHE A 103 7.99 -4.14 13.87
N ILE A 104 6.67 -4.11 13.98
CA ILE A 104 5.93 -4.65 15.11
C ILE A 104 5.45 -6.03 14.69
N ASP A 105 6.14 -7.05 15.21
CA ASP A 105 5.90 -8.46 14.92
C ASP A 105 4.97 -9.06 16.00
N ALA A 106 3.67 -8.85 15.82
CA ALA A 106 2.65 -9.39 16.74
C ALA A 106 2.39 -10.89 16.51
N GLU A 107 2.83 -11.46 15.39
CA GLU A 107 2.74 -12.91 15.13
C GLU A 107 3.96 -13.67 15.64
N HIS A 108 5.04 -12.98 16.06
CA HIS A 108 6.33 -13.57 16.46
C HIS A 108 6.93 -14.51 15.41
N ALA A 109 6.75 -14.15 14.13
CA ALA A 109 7.06 -15.01 12.99
C ALA A 109 8.08 -14.39 12.01
N LEU A 110 8.67 -13.24 12.31
CA LEU A 110 9.65 -12.61 11.44
C LEU A 110 10.93 -13.42 11.39
N ASP A 111 11.28 -13.91 10.20
CA ASP A 111 12.57 -14.57 9.94
C ASP A 111 13.61 -13.53 9.52
N PRO A 112 14.66 -13.27 10.36
CA PRO A 112 15.69 -12.30 10.04
C PRO A 112 16.58 -12.75 8.86
N VAL A 113 16.74 -14.06 8.64
CA VAL A 113 17.49 -14.58 7.49
C VAL A 113 16.76 -14.29 6.20
N TYR A 114 15.46 -14.50 6.18
CA TYR A 114 14.63 -14.15 5.03
C TYR A 114 14.60 -12.63 4.79
N ALA A 115 14.39 -11.82 5.83
CA ALA A 115 14.42 -10.36 5.71
C ALA A 115 15.74 -9.85 5.10
N ARG A 116 16.88 -10.39 5.56
CA ARG A 116 18.20 -10.05 4.99
C ARG A 116 18.31 -10.41 3.50
N LYS A 117 17.78 -11.56 3.09
CA LYS A 117 17.75 -11.96 1.66
C LYS A 117 16.92 -11.02 0.80
N LEU A 118 15.89 -10.43 1.34
CA LEU A 118 15.06 -9.41 0.67
C LEU A 118 15.74 -8.04 0.60
N GLY A 119 16.91 -7.89 1.21
CA GLY A 119 17.71 -6.66 1.21
C GLY A 119 17.46 -5.76 2.42
N VAL A 120 16.76 -6.23 3.44
CA VAL A 120 16.58 -5.49 4.69
C VAL A 120 17.91 -5.48 5.48
N ASN A 121 18.35 -4.30 5.90
CA ASN A 121 19.41 -4.16 6.88
C ASN A 121 18.82 -4.45 8.26
N ILE A 122 19.01 -5.67 8.73
CA ILE A 122 18.44 -6.14 10.00
C ILE A 122 19.12 -5.52 11.22
N ASP A 123 20.37 -5.05 11.08
CA ASP A 123 21.12 -4.44 12.17
C ASP A 123 20.59 -3.03 12.50
N GLU A 124 19.90 -2.38 11.55
CA GLU A 124 19.27 -1.07 11.72
C GLU A 124 17.74 -1.15 11.81
N LEU A 125 17.15 -2.34 11.66
CA LEU A 125 15.71 -2.50 11.77
C LEU A 125 15.28 -2.53 13.23
N LEU A 126 14.44 -1.58 13.65
CA LEU A 126 13.81 -1.62 14.96
C LEU A 126 12.73 -2.69 14.98
N ILE A 127 12.83 -3.64 15.90
CA ILE A 127 11.83 -4.70 16.05
C ILE A 127 11.18 -4.65 17.44
N SER A 128 9.89 -4.88 17.49
CA SER A 128 9.12 -5.04 18.73
C SER A 128 8.18 -6.24 18.61
N GLN A 129 8.12 -7.06 19.66
CA GLN A 129 7.25 -8.24 19.77
C GLN A 129 6.36 -8.08 20.99
N PRO A 130 5.25 -7.34 20.88
CA PRO A 130 4.35 -7.04 21.98
C PRO A 130 3.44 -8.23 22.31
N ASP A 131 3.09 -8.37 23.59
CA ASP A 131 2.20 -9.42 24.08
C ASP A 131 0.71 -9.09 23.85
N THR A 132 0.35 -7.81 23.75
CA THR A 132 -1.05 -7.36 23.62
C THR A 132 -1.21 -6.36 22.48
N GLY A 133 -2.45 -6.29 21.95
CA GLY A 133 -2.79 -5.30 20.92
C GLY A 133 -2.65 -3.85 21.39
N GLU A 134 -2.98 -3.57 22.66
CA GLU A 134 -2.80 -2.25 23.27
C GLU A 134 -1.32 -1.86 23.29
N GLN A 135 -0.45 -2.76 23.74
CA GLN A 135 1.00 -2.53 23.78
C GLN A 135 1.55 -2.28 22.38
N ALA A 136 1.17 -3.10 21.40
CA ALA A 136 1.56 -2.93 20.01
C ALA A 136 1.22 -1.54 19.47
N LEU A 137 -0.02 -1.10 19.70
CA LEU A 137 -0.53 0.17 19.18
C LEU A 137 0.02 1.39 19.95
N GLU A 138 0.36 1.27 21.23
CA GLU A 138 1.04 2.31 21.99
C GLU A 138 2.50 2.47 21.57
N ILE A 139 3.20 1.37 21.29
CA ILE A 139 4.55 1.40 20.70
C ILE A 139 4.49 2.08 19.33
N CYS A 140 3.51 1.69 18.50
CA CYS A 140 3.27 2.33 17.21
C CYS A 140 3.06 3.85 17.34
N ASP A 141 2.18 4.29 18.25
CA ASP A 141 1.91 5.72 18.49
C ASP A 141 3.16 6.47 18.96
N THR A 142 3.96 5.86 19.83
CA THR A 142 5.19 6.45 20.35
C THR A 142 6.23 6.63 19.25
N LEU A 143 6.46 5.60 18.42
CA LEU A 143 7.40 5.65 17.32
C LEU A 143 6.96 6.66 16.25
N VAL A 144 5.69 6.68 15.90
CA VAL A 144 5.13 7.65 14.93
C VAL A 144 5.28 9.09 15.45
N ARG A 145 4.95 9.34 16.72
CA ARG A 145 5.06 10.70 17.33
C ARG A 145 6.48 11.19 17.47
N SER A 146 7.47 10.31 17.53
CA SER A 146 8.88 10.71 17.55
C SER A 146 9.28 11.47 16.29
N GLY A 147 8.62 11.23 15.16
CA GLY A 147 8.96 11.79 13.85
C GLY A 147 10.28 11.26 13.26
N ALA A 148 10.88 10.26 13.90
CA ALA A 148 12.16 9.69 13.47
C ALA A 148 12.01 8.47 12.55
N VAL A 149 10.81 7.85 12.50
CA VAL A 149 10.56 6.62 11.74
C VAL A 149 9.89 6.96 10.42
N ASP A 150 10.46 6.50 9.31
CA ASP A 150 9.92 6.69 7.97
C ASP A 150 8.87 5.64 7.62
N VAL A 151 9.14 4.37 7.94
CA VAL A 151 8.26 3.23 7.66
C VAL A 151 8.08 2.39 8.91
N LEU A 152 6.83 2.15 9.30
CA LEU A 152 6.47 1.27 10.39
C LEU A 152 5.52 0.19 9.86
N VAL A 153 5.86 -1.07 10.08
CA VAL A 153 5.04 -2.23 9.71
C VAL A 153 4.44 -2.84 10.96
N VAL A 154 3.15 -3.20 10.91
CA VAL A 154 2.45 -3.97 11.95
C VAL A 154 2.00 -5.29 11.32
N ASP A 155 2.60 -6.39 11.72
CA ASP A 155 2.30 -7.74 11.22
C ASP A 155 1.85 -8.65 12.37
N SER A 156 0.61 -9.03 12.46
CA SER A 156 -0.53 -8.59 11.67
C SER A 156 -1.65 -8.07 12.57
N VAL A 157 -2.62 -7.36 11.98
CA VAL A 157 -3.82 -6.89 12.70
C VAL A 157 -4.57 -8.06 13.35
N ALA A 158 -4.55 -9.24 12.72
CA ALA A 158 -5.21 -10.44 13.25
C ALA A 158 -4.63 -10.90 14.61
N ALA A 159 -3.34 -10.64 14.84
CA ALA A 159 -2.63 -11.00 16.06
C ALA A 159 -2.69 -9.92 17.16
N LEU A 160 -3.31 -8.77 16.90
CA LEU A 160 -3.51 -7.73 17.91
C LEU A 160 -4.66 -8.13 18.85
N VAL A 161 -4.35 -9.01 19.78
CA VAL A 161 -5.32 -9.50 20.77
C VAL A 161 -5.47 -8.46 21.90
N PRO A 162 -6.70 -7.99 22.19
CA PRO A 162 -6.94 -7.10 23.32
C PRO A 162 -6.55 -7.75 24.66
N LYS A 163 -5.96 -6.94 25.56
CA LYS A 163 -5.53 -7.40 26.88
C LYS A 163 -6.65 -8.10 27.65
N ALA A 164 -7.87 -7.54 27.60
CA ALA A 164 -9.03 -8.12 28.28
C ALA A 164 -9.41 -9.51 27.73
N GLU A 165 -9.08 -9.82 26.49
CA GLU A 165 -9.29 -11.14 25.89
C GLU A 165 -8.22 -12.14 26.35
N LEU A 166 -6.99 -11.67 26.58
CA LEU A 166 -5.90 -12.51 27.12
C LEU A 166 -6.07 -12.83 28.62
N GLU A 167 -6.65 -11.90 29.38
CA GLU A 167 -6.90 -12.04 30.82
C GLU A 167 -8.23 -12.79 31.15
N GLY A 168 -9.09 -13.00 30.14
CA GLY A 168 -10.35 -13.73 30.23
C GLY A 168 -10.15 -15.23 30.28
N GLU A 169 -11.23 -15.95 30.64
CA GLU A 169 -11.22 -17.41 30.64
C GLU A 169 -11.39 -17.97 29.20
N MET A 170 -10.89 -19.18 28.98
CA MET A 170 -11.08 -19.85 27.68
C MET A 170 -12.58 -20.11 27.43
N GLY A 171 -13.10 -19.50 26.36
CA GLY A 171 -14.51 -19.59 25.98
C GLY A 171 -15.30 -18.31 26.23
N ASP A 172 -14.71 -17.30 26.87
CA ASP A 172 -15.33 -16.00 27.02
C ASP A 172 -15.57 -15.34 25.66
N ALA A 173 -16.80 -14.98 25.37
CA ALA A 173 -17.17 -14.27 24.17
C ALA A 173 -17.11 -12.76 24.41
N LEU A 174 -16.06 -12.09 23.92
CA LEU A 174 -15.88 -10.63 24.03
C LEU A 174 -15.98 -9.97 22.63
N PRO A 175 -17.18 -9.94 22.03
CA PRO A 175 -17.33 -9.51 20.65
C PRO A 175 -16.94 -8.05 20.44
N GLY A 176 -16.15 -7.79 19.40
CA GLY A 176 -15.84 -6.47 18.92
C GLY A 176 -14.77 -5.69 19.69
N LEU A 177 -14.09 -6.28 20.67
CA LEU A 177 -13.01 -5.61 21.39
C LEU A 177 -11.88 -5.18 20.47
N GLN A 178 -11.39 -6.07 19.61
CA GLN A 178 -10.36 -5.76 18.62
C GLN A 178 -10.79 -4.62 17.68
N ALA A 179 -12.03 -4.61 17.22
CA ALA A 179 -12.55 -3.55 16.36
C ALA A 179 -12.62 -2.19 17.08
N ARG A 180 -12.95 -2.17 18.37
CA ARG A 180 -12.93 -0.95 19.21
C ARG A 180 -11.51 -0.46 19.40
N LEU A 181 -10.58 -1.35 19.73
CA LEU A 181 -9.15 -1.05 19.89
C LEU A 181 -8.57 -0.43 18.62
N MET A 182 -8.79 -1.06 17.47
CA MET A 182 -8.35 -0.53 16.17
C MET A 182 -8.98 0.83 15.85
N SER A 183 -10.27 1.01 16.13
CA SER A 183 -10.96 2.29 15.89
C SER A 183 -10.39 3.41 16.77
N GLN A 184 -10.05 3.13 18.01
CA GLN A 184 -9.44 4.09 18.93
C GLN A 184 -8.03 4.44 18.52
N ALA A 185 -7.21 3.44 18.20
CA ALA A 185 -5.82 3.62 17.79
C ALA A 185 -5.72 4.43 16.49
N LEU A 186 -6.50 4.08 15.46
CA LEU A 186 -6.45 4.78 14.17
C LEU A 186 -6.89 6.25 14.27
N ARG A 187 -7.83 6.58 15.17
CA ARG A 187 -8.19 7.98 15.44
C ARG A 187 -7.03 8.78 16.02
N LYS A 188 -6.23 8.19 16.92
CA LYS A 188 -5.04 8.81 17.49
C LYS A 188 -3.91 8.91 16.45
N LEU A 189 -3.60 7.79 15.81
CA LEU A 189 -2.48 7.64 14.90
C LEU A 189 -2.58 8.52 13.67
N THR A 190 -3.76 8.70 13.08
CA THR A 190 -3.92 9.39 11.80
C THR A 190 -3.38 10.82 11.83
N ALA A 191 -3.62 11.56 12.90
CA ALA A 191 -3.10 12.92 13.03
C ALA A 191 -1.58 12.96 13.21
N SER A 192 -1.03 12.01 13.98
CA SER A 192 0.41 11.90 14.24
C SER A 192 1.15 11.44 12.97
N ILE A 193 0.62 10.44 12.26
CA ILE A 193 1.16 9.90 11.01
C ILE A 193 1.33 11.00 9.95
N ASN A 194 0.31 11.85 9.77
CA ASN A 194 0.38 12.95 8.80
C ASN A 194 1.44 13.99 9.19
N LYS A 195 1.57 14.29 10.47
CA LYS A 195 2.53 15.29 10.98
C LYS A 195 3.98 14.79 10.94
N SER A 196 4.20 13.52 11.27
CA SER A 196 5.53 12.90 11.30
C SER A 196 6.04 12.46 9.93
N ASN A 197 5.17 12.48 8.90
CA ASN A 197 5.45 11.92 7.59
C ASN A 197 5.82 10.42 7.62
N THR A 198 5.45 9.70 8.67
CA THR A 198 5.67 8.25 8.81
C THR A 198 4.64 7.49 7.98
N MET A 199 5.08 6.52 7.19
CA MET A 199 4.18 5.53 6.57
C MET A 199 3.92 4.39 7.55
N VAL A 200 2.65 4.06 7.80
CA VAL A 200 2.29 2.90 8.62
C VAL A 200 1.60 1.85 7.76
N ILE A 201 2.21 0.68 7.65
CA ILE A 201 1.69 -0.48 6.91
C ILE A 201 1.08 -1.45 7.89
N PHE A 202 -0.22 -1.70 7.77
CA PHE A 202 -0.91 -2.77 8.48
C PHE A 202 -1.07 -3.98 7.56
N ILE A 203 -0.50 -5.09 7.96
CA ILE A 203 -0.73 -6.39 7.33
C ILE A 203 -1.99 -6.99 7.94
N ASN A 204 -2.90 -7.52 7.10
CA ASN A 204 -4.18 -8.02 7.55
C ASN A 204 -4.52 -9.37 6.88
N GLN A 205 -5.33 -10.15 7.56
CA GLN A 205 -5.81 -11.44 7.10
C GLN A 205 -7.26 -11.34 6.64
N ILE A 206 -7.65 -12.20 5.69
CA ILE A 206 -9.04 -12.34 5.25
C ILE A 206 -9.76 -13.31 6.17
N ARG A 207 -11.00 -12.98 6.49
CA ARG A 207 -11.96 -13.84 7.18
C ARG A 207 -13.24 -13.91 6.36
N MET A 208 -13.95 -15.01 6.49
CA MET A 208 -15.24 -15.22 5.84
C MET A 208 -16.36 -14.86 6.77
N LYS A 209 -17.29 -14.02 6.32
CA LYS A 209 -18.53 -13.74 7.04
C LYS A 209 -19.50 -14.89 6.87
N ILE A 210 -20.04 -15.39 7.96
CA ILE A 210 -21.07 -16.44 7.95
C ILE A 210 -22.42 -15.82 7.57
N GLY A 211 -23.19 -16.49 6.71
CA GLY A 211 -24.57 -16.09 6.36
C GLY A 211 -24.70 -14.97 5.33
N VAL A 212 -23.63 -14.63 4.60
CA VAL A 212 -23.72 -13.71 3.47
C VAL A 212 -24.22 -14.46 2.25
N MET A 213 -25.47 -14.21 1.83
CA MET A 213 -26.07 -14.82 0.64
C MET A 213 -25.79 -14.04 -0.65
N TYR A 214 -25.55 -12.71 -0.54
CA TYR A 214 -25.28 -11.82 -1.67
C TYR A 214 -24.04 -10.95 -1.39
N GLY A 215 -23.23 -10.68 -2.43
CA GLY A 215 -22.00 -9.93 -2.34
C GLY A 215 -20.81 -10.75 -1.83
N SER A 216 -19.65 -10.10 -1.64
CA SER A 216 -18.44 -10.80 -1.19
C SER A 216 -18.52 -11.14 0.30
N PRO A 217 -18.39 -12.43 0.68
CA PRO A 217 -18.32 -12.84 2.08
C PRO A 217 -17.00 -12.46 2.76
N GLU A 218 -15.99 -12.08 1.98
CA GLU A 218 -14.67 -11.77 2.49
C GLU A 218 -14.65 -10.46 3.29
N THR A 219 -13.98 -10.47 4.41
CA THR A 219 -13.72 -9.29 5.24
C THR A 219 -12.34 -9.39 5.88
N THR A 220 -11.77 -8.25 6.27
CA THR A 220 -10.52 -8.20 7.01
C THR A 220 -10.77 -8.16 8.52
N THR A 221 -9.80 -8.60 9.33
CA THR A 221 -9.87 -8.54 10.80
C THR A 221 -9.77 -7.10 11.31
N GLY A 222 -10.08 -6.87 12.60
CA GLY A 222 -9.99 -5.56 13.22
C GLY A 222 -11.14 -4.60 12.87
N GLY A 223 -12.24 -5.09 12.29
CA GLY A 223 -13.43 -4.32 11.97
C GLY A 223 -13.30 -3.43 10.73
N ASN A 224 -14.12 -2.37 10.66
CA ASN A 224 -14.17 -1.51 9.46
C ASN A 224 -13.27 -0.27 9.55
N ALA A 225 -12.70 0.06 10.70
CA ALA A 225 -11.95 1.30 10.89
C ALA A 225 -10.79 1.44 9.90
N LEU A 226 -9.97 0.39 9.74
CA LEU A 226 -8.83 0.40 8.85
C LEU A 226 -9.24 0.65 7.38
N LYS A 227 -10.38 0.11 6.95
CA LYS A 227 -10.93 0.35 5.60
C LYS A 227 -11.19 1.83 5.31
N PHE A 228 -11.58 2.60 6.34
CA PHE A 228 -11.83 4.04 6.20
C PHE A 228 -10.54 4.86 6.32
N TYR A 229 -9.69 4.55 7.31
CA TYR A 229 -8.48 5.31 7.59
C TYR A 229 -7.36 5.08 6.57
N ALA A 230 -7.22 3.88 6.03
CA ALA A 230 -6.23 3.59 5.00
C ALA A 230 -6.38 4.51 3.77
N SER A 231 -5.27 5.06 3.30
CA SER A 231 -5.20 5.82 2.05
C SER A 231 -4.99 4.90 0.86
N VAL A 232 -4.30 3.80 1.05
CA VAL A 232 -4.07 2.73 0.06
C VAL A 232 -4.46 1.40 0.68
N ARG A 233 -5.16 0.55 -0.08
CA ARG A 233 -5.47 -0.83 0.28
C ARG A 233 -5.11 -1.75 -0.87
N LEU A 234 -4.31 -2.76 -0.57
CA LEU A 234 -3.79 -3.74 -1.52
C LEU A 234 -4.34 -5.12 -1.17
N ASP A 235 -5.06 -5.72 -2.11
CA ASP A 235 -5.45 -7.13 -2.06
C ASP A 235 -4.38 -7.95 -2.80
N ILE A 236 -3.66 -8.80 -2.08
CA ILE A 236 -2.57 -9.61 -2.62
C ILE A 236 -2.97 -11.09 -2.63
N ARG A 237 -2.84 -11.74 -3.80
CA ARG A 237 -3.25 -13.13 -3.99
C ARG A 237 -2.25 -13.90 -4.83
N ARG A 238 -1.96 -15.11 -4.39
CA ARG A 238 -1.25 -16.08 -5.20
C ARG A 238 -2.18 -16.61 -6.31
N ILE A 239 -1.73 -16.53 -7.56
CA ILE A 239 -2.51 -16.97 -8.73
C ILE A 239 -1.91 -18.17 -9.45
N GLY A 240 -0.63 -18.48 -9.21
CA GLY A 240 0.04 -19.62 -9.85
C GLY A 240 1.29 -20.03 -9.09
N ALA A 241 1.76 -21.23 -9.34
CA ALA A 241 3.06 -21.71 -8.87
C ALA A 241 4.08 -21.66 -10.01
N ILE A 242 5.28 -21.16 -9.71
CA ILE A 242 6.42 -21.18 -10.63
C ILE A 242 7.20 -22.44 -10.34
N LYS A 243 7.38 -23.26 -11.37
CA LYS A 243 8.09 -24.53 -11.26
C LYS A 243 9.37 -24.47 -12.09
N GLU A 244 10.43 -24.97 -11.51
CA GLU A 244 11.67 -25.28 -12.21
C GLU A 244 11.84 -26.79 -12.18
N ARG A 245 11.74 -27.44 -13.36
CA ARG A 245 11.58 -28.89 -13.47
C ARG A 245 10.37 -29.38 -12.66
N ASP A 246 10.59 -30.15 -11.58
CA ASP A 246 9.54 -30.68 -10.72
C ASP A 246 9.38 -29.94 -9.39
N GLU A 247 10.24 -28.95 -9.11
CA GLU A 247 10.22 -28.19 -7.85
C GLU A 247 9.49 -26.86 -8.00
N VAL A 248 8.71 -26.49 -6.98
CA VAL A 248 8.07 -25.17 -6.90
C VAL A 248 9.07 -24.19 -6.31
N VAL A 249 9.56 -23.27 -7.15
CA VAL A 249 10.59 -22.28 -6.79
C VAL A 249 10.03 -20.90 -6.48
N GLY A 250 8.74 -20.68 -6.73
CA GLY A 250 8.11 -19.39 -6.48
C GLY A 250 6.63 -19.40 -6.79
N ASN A 251 6.03 -18.23 -6.71
CA ASN A 251 4.62 -18.00 -7.01
C ASN A 251 4.43 -16.77 -7.89
N THR A 252 3.55 -16.86 -8.86
CA THR A 252 2.99 -15.67 -9.50
C THR A 252 1.92 -15.09 -8.60
N THR A 253 2.07 -13.82 -8.28
CA THR A 253 1.25 -13.09 -7.32
C THR A 253 0.56 -11.94 -8.02
N ARG A 254 -0.72 -11.76 -7.71
CA ARG A 254 -1.55 -10.64 -8.19
C ARG A 254 -1.79 -9.69 -7.05
N VAL A 255 -1.60 -8.39 -7.30
CA VAL A 255 -1.95 -7.32 -6.37
C VAL A 255 -2.97 -6.40 -7.03
N LYS A 256 -4.13 -6.26 -6.38
CA LYS A 256 -5.19 -5.32 -6.78
C LYS A 256 -5.17 -4.11 -5.86
N VAL A 257 -5.09 -2.93 -6.43
CA VAL A 257 -5.21 -1.66 -5.70
C VAL A 257 -6.69 -1.37 -5.47
N VAL A 258 -7.24 -1.85 -4.36
CA VAL A 258 -8.69 -1.77 -4.07
C VAL A 258 -9.11 -0.37 -3.66
N LYS A 259 -8.20 0.37 -3.01
CA LYS A 259 -8.41 1.76 -2.60
C LYS A 259 -7.14 2.55 -2.79
N ASN A 260 -7.27 3.73 -3.36
CA ASN A 260 -6.19 4.69 -3.47
C ASN A 260 -6.77 6.11 -3.40
N LYS A 261 -6.33 6.92 -2.42
CA LYS A 261 -6.76 8.31 -2.26
C LYS A 261 -5.88 9.31 -3.01
N LEU A 262 -4.81 8.83 -3.67
CA LEU A 262 -3.76 9.66 -4.29
C LEU A 262 -3.76 9.56 -5.81
N ALA A 263 -4.31 8.47 -6.36
CA ALA A 263 -4.45 8.21 -7.78
C ALA A 263 -5.67 7.31 -8.04
N PRO A 264 -6.12 7.14 -9.29
CA PRO A 264 -7.22 6.25 -9.62
C PRO A 264 -6.97 4.82 -9.13
N PRO A 265 -7.90 4.23 -8.35
CA PRO A 265 -7.80 2.87 -7.84
C PRO A 265 -8.14 1.82 -8.91
N PHE A 266 -8.26 0.56 -8.47
CA PHE A 266 -8.67 -0.65 -9.20
C PHE A 266 -7.69 -1.16 -10.25
N LYS A 267 -6.48 -0.60 -10.30
CA LYS A 267 -5.39 -1.17 -11.08
C LYS A 267 -4.94 -2.49 -10.49
N GLN A 268 -4.52 -3.41 -11.36
CA GLN A 268 -4.10 -4.74 -10.99
C GLN A 268 -2.76 -5.06 -11.65
N VAL A 269 -1.84 -5.59 -10.87
CA VAL A 269 -0.50 -5.98 -11.33
C VAL A 269 -0.21 -7.41 -10.96
N GLU A 270 0.59 -8.06 -11.78
CA GLU A 270 1.06 -9.41 -11.55
C GLU A 270 2.58 -9.42 -11.62
N PHE A 271 3.20 -10.09 -10.66
CA PHE A 271 4.64 -10.28 -10.59
C PHE A 271 4.97 -11.61 -9.89
N ASP A 272 6.19 -12.05 -10.09
CA ASP A 272 6.69 -13.29 -9.50
C ASP A 272 7.35 -13.01 -8.15
N ILE A 273 7.02 -13.82 -7.15
CA ILE A 273 7.73 -13.91 -5.87
C ILE A 273 8.48 -15.22 -5.86
N MET A 274 9.81 -15.15 -5.88
CA MET A 274 10.71 -16.31 -5.82
C MET A 274 11.02 -16.66 -4.36
N TYR A 275 11.02 -17.94 -4.03
CA TYR A 275 11.32 -18.37 -2.67
C TYR A 275 12.77 -18.06 -2.30
N GLY A 276 12.96 -17.36 -1.19
CA GLY A 276 14.27 -16.94 -0.72
C GLY A 276 14.86 -15.69 -1.39
N GLU A 277 14.24 -15.19 -2.49
CA GLU A 277 14.71 -13.98 -3.19
C GLU A 277 13.68 -12.84 -3.17
N GLY A 278 12.38 -13.17 -2.98
CA GLY A 278 11.28 -12.20 -2.98
C GLY A 278 10.82 -11.82 -4.39
N VAL A 279 10.43 -10.57 -4.57
CA VAL A 279 9.92 -10.05 -5.85
C VAL A 279 10.99 -10.10 -6.94
N SER A 280 10.66 -10.73 -8.06
CA SER A 280 11.56 -10.89 -9.22
C SER A 280 11.69 -9.59 -10.00
N LYS A 281 12.48 -8.64 -9.49
CA LYS A 281 12.66 -7.32 -10.11
C LYS A 281 13.09 -7.41 -11.58
N MET A 282 14.02 -8.32 -11.90
CA MET A 282 14.50 -8.51 -13.28
C MET A 282 13.38 -9.03 -14.19
N GLY A 283 12.52 -9.90 -13.67
CA GLY A 283 11.33 -10.38 -14.38
C GLY A 283 10.36 -9.26 -14.69
N GLU A 284 10.04 -8.41 -13.72
CA GLU A 284 9.17 -7.27 -13.93
C GLU A 284 9.74 -6.26 -14.95
N ILE A 285 11.03 -5.92 -14.85
CA ILE A 285 11.68 -5.00 -15.80
C ILE A 285 11.59 -5.57 -17.22
N LEU A 286 11.81 -6.86 -17.39
CA LEU A 286 11.71 -7.50 -18.70
C LEU A 286 10.27 -7.46 -19.24
N ASP A 287 9.30 -7.88 -18.42
CA ASP A 287 7.89 -7.98 -18.82
C ASP A 287 7.26 -6.61 -19.07
N LEU A 288 7.54 -5.63 -18.21
CA LEU A 288 7.09 -4.24 -18.38
C LEU A 288 7.82 -3.55 -19.55
N GLY A 289 9.11 -3.86 -19.76
CA GLY A 289 9.88 -3.36 -20.89
C GLY A 289 9.29 -3.82 -22.22
N VAL A 290 8.85 -5.07 -22.30
CA VAL A 290 8.15 -5.60 -23.48
C VAL A 290 6.80 -4.93 -23.66
N LYS A 291 5.99 -4.80 -22.59
CA LYS A 291 4.69 -4.10 -22.64
C LYS A 291 4.82 -2.64 -23.08
N ALA A 292 5.89 -1.97 -22.67
CA ALA A 292 6.15 -0.58 -23.04
C ALA A 292 6.79 -0.42 -24.43
N GLY A 293 7.10 -1.52 -25.13
CA GLY A 293 7.81 -1.45 -26.41
C GLY A 293 9.26 -1.00 -26.30
N ILE A 294 9.83 -0.98 -25.09
CA ILE A 294 11.23 -0.63 -24.81
C ILE A 294 12.14 -1.84 -25.04
N VAL A 295 11.69 -3.03 -24.64
CA VAL A 295 12.34 -4.30 -24.91
C VAL A 295 11.60 -4.98 -26.06
N GLU A 296 12.33 -5.30 -27.10
CA GLU A 296 11.80 -6.05 -28.24
C GLU A 296 11.77 -7.54 -27.95
N LYS A 297 10.66 -8.19 -28.27
CA LYS A 297 10.52 -9.63 -28.19
C LYS A 297 10.24 -10.21 -29.58
N SER A 298 11.18 -10.99 -30.10
CA SER A 298 11.04 -11.68 -31.38
C SER A 298 11.17 -13.20 -31.15
N GLY A 299 10.02 -13.89 -31.19
CA GLY A 299 9.96 -15.30 -30.81
C GLY A 299 10.42 -15.52 -29.37
N ALA A 300 11.47 -16.30 -29.18
CA ALA A 300 12.09 -16.56 -27.87
C ALA A 300 13.18 -15.53 -27.49
N TRP A 301 13.55 -14.62 -28.38
CA TRP A 301 14.65 -13.68 -28.16
C TRP A 301 14.13 -12.35 -27.61
N PHE A 302 14.88 -11.82 -26.64
CA PHE A 302 14.69 -10.48 -26.08
C PHE A 302 15.87 -9.59 -26.47
N SER A 303 15.63 -8.35 -26.89
CA SER A 303 16.64 -7.36 -27.26
C SER A 303 16.26 -5.97 -26.77
N TYR A 304 17.29 -5.17 -26.52
CA TYR A 304 17.19 -3.78 -26.13
C TYR A 304 18.27 -2.97 -26.87
N ASP A 305 17.89 -1.91 -27.57
CA ASP A 305 18.81 -1.05 -28.32
C ASP A 305 19.76 -1.86 -29.24
N SER A 306 19.18 -2.77 -30.04
CA SER A 306 19.87 -3.69 -30.92
C SER A 306 20.80 -4.71 -30.24
N GLN A 307 20.89 -4.72 -28.91
CA GLN A 307 21.64 -5.69 -28.12
C GLN A 307 20.74 -6.85 -27.68
N ARG A 308 21.20 -8.08 -27.93
CA ARG A 308 20.50 -9.26 -27.45
C ARG A 308 20.67 -9.41 -25.93
N LEU A 309 19.55 -9.52 -25.22
CA LEU A 309 19.53 -9.76 -23.78
C LEU A 309 19.60 -11.27 -23.46
N GLY A 310 18.94 -12.10 -24.29
CA GLY A 310 18.96 -13.54 -24.12
C GLY A 310 17.86 -14.27 -24.87
N GLN A 311 18.01 -15.60 -24.99
CA GLN A 311 16.97 -16.48 -25.49
C GLN A 311 16.19 -17.05 -24.31
N GLY A 312 14.90 -16.76 -24.24
CA GLY A 312 14.01 -17.13 -23.15
C GLY A 312 14.09 -16.12 -21.96
N ARG A 313 13.05 -16.19 -21.14
CA ARG A 313 12.85 -15.24 -20.02
C ARG A 313 13.96 -15.36 -18.97
N GLU A 314 14.35 -16.58 -18.61
CA GLU A 314 15.34 -16.82 -17.55
C GLU A 314 16.75 -16.35 -17.94
N ASN A 315 17.18 -16.65 -19.18
CA ASN A 315 18.47 -16.16 -19.66
C ASN A 315 18.52 -14.62 -19.73
N SER A 316 17.40 -13.99 -20.13
CA SER A 316 17.29 -12.53 -20.17
C SER A 316 17.33 -11.92 -18.77
N LYS A 317 16.68 -12.55 -17.77
CA LYS A 317 16.76 -12.14 -16.35
C LYS A 317 18.20 -12.24 -15.84
N ALA A 318 18.90 -13.34 -16.14
CA ALA A 318 20.30 -13.54 -15.76
C ALA A 318 21.21 -12.48 -16.39
N PHE A 319 20.98 -12.15 -17.66
CA PHE A 319 21.71 -11.08 -18.35
C PHE A 319 21.48 -9.73 -17.68
N LEU A 320 20.22 -9.35 -17.38
CA LEU A 320 19.90 -8.09 -16.69
C LEU A 320 20.54 -8.03 -15.30
N LYS A 321 20.57 -9.15 -14.57
CA LYS A 321 21.22 -9.22 -13.25
C LYS A 321 22.72 -8.99 -13.34
N ALA A 322 23.37 -9.46 -14.44
CA ALA A 322 24.79 -9.28 -14.69
C ALA A 322 25.15 -7.91 -15.28
N ASN A 323 24.18 -7.16 -15.82
CA ASN A 323 24.38 -5.87 -16.50
C ASN A 323 23.53 -4.77 -15.86
N PRO A 324 23.89 -4.26 -14.67
CA PRO A 324 23.09 -3.29 -13.92
C PRO A 324 22.90 -1.97 -14.66
N ASP A 325 23.86 -1.54 -15.48
CA ASP A 325 23.76 -0.30 -16.26
C ASP A 325 22.65 -0.36 -17.32
N ILE A 326 22.53 -1.50 -18.00
CA ILE A 326 21.47 -1.74 -18.99
C ILE A 326 20.13 -1.82 -18.28
N THR A 327 20.08 -2.51 -17.16
CA THR A 327 18.89 -2.66 -16.33
C THR A 327 18.39 -1.31 -15.85
N ALA A 328 19.28 -0.43 -15.37
CA ALA A 328 18.91 0.92 -14.93
C ALA A 328 18.37 1.79 -16.07
N LYS A 329 18.95 1.67 -17.29
CA LYS A 329 18.45 2.38 -18.47
C LYS A 329 17.04 1.93 -18.85
N ILE A 330 16.79 0.62 -18.88
CA ILE A 330 15.47 0.06 -19.17
C ILE A 330 14.47 0.49 -18.08
N GLU A 331 14.81 0.38 -16.80
CA GLU A 331 13.96 0.81 -15.69
C GLU A 331 13.61 2.30 -15.79
N THR A 332 14.58 3.15 -16.08
CA THR A 332 14.38 4.60 -16.26
C THR A 332 13.42 4.88 -17.42
N SER A 333 13.60 4.20 -18.55
CA SER A 333 12.71 4.34 -19.72
C SER A 333 11.29 3.86 -19.41
N ILE A 334 11.14 2.78 -18.65
CA ILE A 334 9.82 2.28 -18.17
C ILE A 334 9.15 3.34 -17.30
N ARG A 335 9.88 3.93 -16.35
CA ARG A 335 9.33 4.98 -15.46
C ARG A 335 8.92 6.24 -16.22
N GLN A 336 9.65 6.63 -17.26
CA GLN A 336 9.30 7.76 -18.13
C GLN A 336 8.02 7.49 -18.93
N ASN A 337 7.78 6.24 -19.30
CA ASN A 337 6.57 5.81 -20.01
C ASN A 337 5.46 5.29 -19.07
N SER A 338 5.55 5.57 -17.77
CA SER A 338 4.66 5.04 -16.75
C SER A 338 3.17 5.35 -16.97
N GLY A 339 2.86 6.49 -17.61
CA GLY A 339 1.48 6.86 -17.96
C GLY A 339 0.85 5.87 -18.95
N LEU A 340 1.54 5.55 -20.04
CA LEU A 340 1.08 4.58 -21.03
C LEU A 340 0.98 3.16 -20.48
N ILE A 341 1.93 2.77 -19.64
CA ILE A 341 1.93 1.47 -18.97
C ILE A 341 0.76 1.38 -17.99
N ALA A 342 0.47 2.44 -17.24
CA ALA A 342 -0.66 2.49 -16.32
C ALA A 342 -2.01 2.33 -17.03
N GLU A 343 -2.16 2.90 -18.22
CA GLU A 343 -3.35 2.72 -19.07
C GLU A 343 -3.47 1.27 -19.58
N GLN A 344 -2.37 0.66 -20.00
CA GLN A 344 -2.35 -0.74 -20.44
C GLN A 344 -2.63 -1.72 -19.29
N ILE A 345 -2.16 -1.43 -18.07
CA ILE A 345 -2.48 -2.20 -16.87
C ILE A 345 -4.00 -2.15 -16.58
N LEU A 346 -4.65 -1.01 -16.82
CA LEU A 346 -6.10 -0.87 -16.70
C LEU A 346 -6.85 -1.64 -17.79
N ALA A 347 -6.39 -1.54 -19.04
CA ALA A 347 -7.02 -2.19 -20.19
C ALA A 347 -6.89 -3.73 -20.18
N GLY A 348 -5.83 -4.26 -19.53
CA GLY A 348 -5.60 -5.71 -19.40
C GLY A 348 -6.28 -6.35 -18.20
N ALA A 349 -6.98 -5.61 -17.36
CA ALA A 349 -7.81 -6.17 -16.30
C ALA A 349 -9.06 -6.80 -16.94
N PRO A 350 -9.30 -8.12 -16.84
CA PRO A 350 -10.53 -8.68 -17.35
C PRO A 350 -11.71 -8.04 -16.60
N GLU A 351 -12.72 -7.59 -17.35
CA GLU A 351 -14.03 -7.18 -16.86
C GLU A 351 -14.77 -8.37 -16.22
N ARG A 352 -14.23 -8.95 -15.18
CA ARG A 352 -14.90 -9.98 -14.39
C ARG A 352 -14.61 -9.69 -12.94
N ASP A 353 -15.55 -9.00 -12.35
CA ASP A 353 -15.97 -8.93 -10.95
C ASP A 353 -16.66 -7.59 -10.66
N ALA A 354 -17.43 -7.09 -11.62
CA ALA A 354 -18.59 -6.29 -11.33
C ALA A 354 -19.74 -7.28 -11.17
N ASP A 355 -20.17 -7.47 -9.90
CA ASP A 355 -21.45 -7.98 -9.48
C ASP A 355 -22.11 -9.01 -10.43
N GLY A 356 -22.06 -10.28 -10.03
CA GLY A 356 -22.90 -11.31 -10.64
C GLY A 356 -24.39 -11.01 -10.46
N GLU A 357 -24.94 -10.14 -11.27
CA GLU A 357 -26.33 -10.17 -11.66
C GLU A 357 -26.40 -11.03 -12.94
N GLU A 358 -26.64 -12.33 -12.77
CA GLU A 358 -27.27 -13.11 -13.81
C GLU A 358 -28.68 -12.54 -14.02
N PRO A 359 -29.10 -12.26 -15.28
CA PRO A 359 -30.48 -11.91 -15.55
C PRO A 359 -31.37 -13.12 -15.17
N ALA A 360 -32.38 -12.86 -14.37
CA ALA A 360 -33.45 -13.82 -14.11
C ALA A 360 -34.09 -14.16 -15.45
N ASP A 361 -33.89 -15.39 -15.89
CA ASP A 361 -34.75 -16.00 -16.94
C ASP A 361 -36.15 -16.15 -16.41
N GLU A 362 -37.11 -15.68 -17.21
CA GLU A 362 -38.56 -15.80 -17.04
C GLU A 362 -39.03 -17.25 -16.95
#